data_0e2f2becd38ecda12f34c5993637a338
#
_entry.id   0e2f2becd38ecda12f34c5993637a338
#
_cell.length_a   1.000
_cell.length_b   1.000
_cell.length_c   1.000
_cell.angle_alpha   90.00
_cell.angle_beta   90.00
_cell.angle_gamma   90.00
#
_symmetry.space_group_name_H-M   'P 1'
#
loop_
_entity.id
_entity.type
_entity.pdbx_description
1 polymer ?
#
loop_
_entity_poly.entity_id
_entity_poly.type
_entity_poly.pdbx_seq_one_letter_code
_entity_poly.pdbx_strand_id
1 'polypeptide(L)'
;MRPIPFMPTVSEIGAEEVDEIQGLEAVITYWTEGACSAEDWIREVLDSWGTAGFVKRRGDEVLGFALYGPQRYLPRAGWCPVGPLSEDAALLAYLEGDVRTRRHLLVRVMRDLKLRGFGGIEAVASDLGLPRHVSTRFLSESGWKPVRRGWHTGLPYTLMRADFGNTVEVGELARGLMGRVKLPVLKAPPVPQGPPVSVPVQARARARERRS
;
A
#
# COMPACT_ATOMS: atom_id res chain seq x y z
N MET A 1 -21.13 -14.49 29.11
CA MET A 1 -21.11 -13.99 27.73
C MET A 1 -19.67 -13.66 27.41
N ARG A 2 -18.97 -14.36 26.50
CA ARG A 2 -17.59 -14.00 26.11
C ARG A 2 -17.68 -12.74 25.23
N PRO A 3 -16.90 -11.69 25.51
CA PRO A 3 -16.89 -10.52 24.64
C PRO A 3 -16.47 -10.95 23.23
N ILE A 4 -17.20 -10.48 22.22
CA ILE A 4 -16.84 -10.70 20.81
C ILE A 4 -15.50 -9.96 20.61
N PRO A 5 -14.43 -10.66 20.17
CA PRO A 5 -13.16 -9.99 19.99
C PRO A 5 -13.33 -8.91 18.89
N PHE A 6 -12.99 -7.65 19.22
CA PHE A 6 -12.99 -6.56 18.26
C PHE A 6 -12.13 -6.96 17.06
N MET A 7 -12.72 -6.94 15.86
CA MET A 7 -11.96 -7.18 14.64
C MET A 7 -11.02 -5.99 14.41
N PRO A 8 -9.74 -6.23 14.05
CA PRO A 8 -8.82 -5.14 13.74
C PRO A 8 -9.31 -4.31 12.56
N THR A 9 -9.31 -3.00 12.71
CA THR A 9 -9.66 -2.00 11.69
C THR A 9 -8.43 -1.25 11.22
N VAL A 10 -8.48 -0.68 10.02
CA VAL A 10 -7.45 0.21 9.46
C VAL A 10 -8.13 1.51 9.10
N SER A 11 -7.66 2.61 9.69
CA SER A 11 -8.11 3.99 9.45
C SER A 11 -6.95 4.87 8.98
N GLU A 12 -7.25 6.05 8.46
CA GLU A 12 -6.26 7.10 8.21
C GLU A 12 -5.79 7.68 9.54
N ILE A 13 -4.58 8.23 9.57
CA ILE A 13 -4.00 8.88 10.75
C ILE A 13 -4.49 10.31 10.81
N GLY A 14 -5.17 10.69 11.90
CA GLY A 14 -5.55 12.06 12.21
C GLY A 14 -4.50 12.80 13.04
N ALA A 15 -4.55 14.14 13.04
CA ALA A 15 -3.60 14.95 13.81
C ALA A 15 -3.77 14.77 15.33
N GLU A 16 -4.99 14.45 15.77
CA GLU A 16 -5.33 14.16 17.16
C GLU A 16 -4.76 12.84 17.68
N GLU A 17 -4.31 11.96 16.79
CA GLU A 17 -3.80 10.63 17.15
C GLU A 17 -2.28 10.61 17.40
N VAL A 18 -1.57 11.74 17.26
CA VAL A 18 -0.11 11.82 17.38
C VAL A 18 0.37 11.28 18.72
N ASP A 19 -0.25 11.70 19.80
CA ASP A 19 0.11 11.28 21.17
C ASP A 19 -0.27 9.83 21.46
N GLU A 20 -1.29 9.29 20.77
CA GLU A 20 -1.80 7.94 20.99
C GLU A 20 -0.94 6.89 20.25
N ILE A 21 -0.31 7.27 19.12
CA ILE A 21 0.48 6.35 18.29
C ILE A 21 1.95 6.45 18.68
N GLN A 22 2.38 5.51 19.50
CA GLN A 22 3.77 5.47 19.99
C GLN A 22 4.78 5.55 18.85
N GLY A 23 5.67 6.54 18.92
CA GLY A 23 6.76 6.73 17.97
C GLY A 23 6.39 7.49 16.68
N LEU A 24 5.11 7.83 16.47
CA LEU A 24 4.67 8.57 15.26
C LEU A 24 5.35 9.94 15.17
N GLU A 25 5.32 10.73 16.25
CA GLU A 25 5.99 12.04 16.32
C GLU A 25 7.47 11.94 15.95
N ALA A 26 8.19 10.98 16.54
CA ALA A 26 9.62 10.80 16.29
C ALA A 26 9.92 10.41 14.83
N VAL A 27 9.03 9.69 14.17
CA VAL A 27 9.15 9.33 12.75
C VAL A 27 8.88 10.55 11.88
N ILE A 28 7.81 11.31 12.15
CA ILE A 28 7.49 12.53 11.41
C ILE A 28 8.65 13.53 11.54
N THR A 29 9.06 13.85 12.77
CA THR A 29 10.20 14.76 13.04
C THR A 29 11.47 14.33 12.29
N TYR A 30 11.76 13.03 12.24
CA TYR A 30 12.91 12.52 11.50
C TYR A 30 12.80 12.79 9.99
N TRP A 31 11.65 12.51 9.36
CA TRP A 31 11.49 12.64 7.91
C TRP A 31 11.22 14.08 7.45
N THR A 32 10.71 14.94 8.34
CA THR A 32 10.50 16.39 8.10
C THR A 32 11.68 17.26 8.52
N GLU A 33 12.72 16.65 9.13
CA GLU A 33 13.89 17.36 9.71
C GLU A 33 13.52 18.36 10.81
N GLY A 34 12.38 18.11 11.49
CA GLY A 34 11.89 18.97 12.57
C GLY A 34 11.38 20.34 12.10
N ALA A 35 10.98 20.46 10.83
CA ALA A 35 10.53 21.72 10.27
C ALA A 35 9.23 22.26 10.88
N CYS A 36 8.38 21.37 11.44
CA CYS A 36 7.13 21.70 12.11
C CYS A 36 6.76 20.63 13.15
N SER A 37 5.70 20.87 13.94
CA SER A 37 5.15 19.84 14.82
C SER A 37 4.55 18.69 14.01
N ALA A 38 4.42 17.51 14.65
CA ALA A 38 3.82 16.35 13.96
C ALA A 38 2.35 16.59 13.61
N GLU A 39 1.59 17.25 14.50
CA GLU A 39 0.18 17.59 14.27
C GLU A 39 0.04 18.57 13.09
N ASP A 40 0.87 19.62 13.01
CA ASP A 40 0.79 20.59 11.93
C ASP A 40 1.16 19.96 10.60
N TRP A 41 2.18 19.09 10.59
CA TRP A 41 2.54 18.31 9.40
C TRP A 41 1.38 17.42 8.94
N ILE A 42 0.73 16.69 9.85
CA ILE A 42 -0.41 15.83 9.49
C ILE A 42 -1.55 16.68 8.92
N ARG A 43 -1.90 17.81 9.56
CA ARG A 43 -2.96 18.72 9.06
C ARG A 43 -2.63 19.22 7.66
N GLU A 44 -1.41 19.70 7.43
CA GLU A 44 -0.98 20.16 6.12
C GLU A 44 -1.08 19.06 5.05
N VAL A 45 -0.62 17.84 5.38
CA VAL A 45 -0.66 16.71 4.46
C VAL A 45 -2.10 16.25 4.19
N LEU A 46 -2.96 16.20 5.20
CA LEU A 46 -4.37 15.88 5.04
C LEU A 46 -5.09 16.89 4.13
N ASP A 47 -4.86 18.19 4.35
CA ASP A 47 -5.50 19.26 3.60
C ASP A 47 -5.04 19.32 2.14
N SER A 48 -3.75 19.07 1.89
CA SER A 48 -3.14 19.28 0.56
C SER A 48 -2.99 18.01 -0.26
N TRP A 49 -2.96 16.83 0.38
CA TRP A 49 -2.78 15.52 -0.28
C TRP A 49 -3.82 14.47 0.11
N GLY A 50 -4.48 14.64 1.27
CA GLY A 50 -5.63 13.85 1.68
C GLY A 50 -5.34 12.65 2.59
N THR A 51 -4.08 12.30 2.87
CA THR A 51 -3.71 11.26 3.83
C THR A 51 -2.25 11.39 4.28
N ALA A 52 -1.99 11.22 5.58
CA ALA A 52 -0.61 11.15 6.12
C ALA A 52 -0.13 9.71 6.28
N GLY A 53 -1.05 8.75 6.35
CA GLY A 53 -0.75 7.34 6.59
C GLY A 53 -1.95 6.57 7.08
N PHE A 54 -1.70 5.34 7.50
CA PHE A 54 -2.73 4.45 8.05
C PHE A 54 -2.29 3.89 9.41
N VAL A 55 -3.23 3.80 10.33
CA VAL A 55 -3.09 3.12 11.61
C VAL A 55 -3.99 1.88 11.65
N LYS A 56 -3.50 0.80 12.25
CA LYS A 56 -4.28 -0.41 12.49
C LYS A 56 -4.52 -0.57 13.98
N ARG A 57 -5.79 -0.69 14.37
CA ARG A 57 -6.22 -0.79 15.77
C ARG A 57 -7.05 -2.05 16.01
N ARG A 58 -7.07 -2.51 17.26
CA ARG A 58 -8.01 -3.50 17.78
C ARG A 58 -8.67 -2.89 19.02
N GLY A 59 -9.89 -2.34 18.88
CA GLY A 59 -10.44 -1.44 19.89
C GLY A 59 -9.52 -0.24 20.06
N ASP A 60 -9.10 0.05 21.27
CA ASP A 60 -8.21 1.18 21.59
C ASP A 60 -6.72 0.81 21.42
N GLU A 61 -6.40 -0.47 21.23
CA GLU A 61 -5.01 -0.93 21.06
C GLU A 61 -4.49 -0.61 19.67
N VAL A 62 -3.39 0.17 19.55
CA VAL A 62 -2.65 0.39 18.31
C VAL A 62 -1.78 -0.83 18.02
N LEU A 63 -2.04 -1.52 16.91
CA LEU A 63 -1.27 -2.69 16.48
C LEU A 63 -0.09 -2.31 15.58
N GLY A 64 -0.10 -1.11 15.01
CA GLY A 64 0.94 -0.57 14.17
C GLY A 64 0.42 0.49 13.19
N PHE A 65 1.35 1.15 12.51
CA PHE A 65 1.02 2.23 11.56
C PHE A 65 1.97 2.23 10.36
N ALA A 66 1.55 2.91 9.30
CA ALA A 66 2.35 3.19 8.11
C ALA A 66 2.32 4.69 7.81
N LEU A 67 3.49 5.31 7.67
CA LEU A 67 3.66 6.68 7.22
C LEU A 67 4.17 6.68 5.78
N TYR A 68 3.50 7.41 4.88
CA TYR A 68 3.88 7.48 3.48
C TYR A 68 3.40 8.77 2.84
N GLY A 69 4.01 9.16 1.73
CA GLY A 69 3.60 10.34 0.97
C GLY A 69 4.58 10.73 -0.12
N PRO A 70 4.24 11.73 -0.93
CA PRO A 70 5.18 12.35 -1.86
C PRO A 70 6.41 12.91 -1.15
N GLN A 71 7.57 12.85 -1.82
CA GLN A 71 8.84 13.32 -1.26
C GLN A 71 8.79 14.76 -0.75
N ARG A 72 7.97 15.64 -1.36
CA ARG A 72 7.85 17.05 -0.96
C ARG A 72 7.42 17.26 0.49
N TYR A 73 6.68 16.32 1.07
CA TYR A 73 6.28 16.36 2.48
C TYR A 73 7.29 15.69 3.41
N LEU A 74 8.26 14.98 2.87
CA LEU A 74 9.25 14.16 3.56
C LEU A 74 10.66 14.50 3.02
N PRO A 75 11.14 15.76 3.22
CA PRO A 75 12.31 16.30 2.55
C PRO A 75 13.59 15.51 2.80
N ARG A 76 13.73 14.86 3.95
CA ARG A 76 14.88 14.00 4.25
C ARG A 76 15.14 12.94 3.18
N ALA A 77 14.10 12.46 2.50
CA ALA A 77 14.25 11.46 1.44
C ALA A 77 15.17 11.96 0.29
N GLY A 78 15.16 13.26 0.01
CA GLY A 78 16.02 13.89 -1.01
C GLY A 78 17.50 13.94 -0.64
N TRP A 79 17.81 13.96 0.66
CA TRP A 79 19.17 14.05 1.19
C TRP A 79 19.75 12.68 1.58
N CYS A 80 18.95 11.64 1.56
CA CYS A 80 19.42 10.29 1.83
C CYS A 80 20.45 9.85 0.78
N PRO A 81 21.45 9.04 1.15
CA PRO A 81 22.53 8.61 0.25
C PRO A 81 22.02 7.79 -0.95
N VAL A 82 20.78 7.37 -0.90
CA VAL A 82 20.08 6.62 -1.95
C VAL A 82 18.96 7.42 -2.62
N GLY A 83 18.77 8.70 -2.25
CA GLY A 83 17.83 9.62 -2.89
C GLY A 83 18.35 10.21 -4.20
N PRO A 84 17.58 11.05 -4.89
CA PRO A 84 16.15 11.26 -4.69
C PRO A 84 15.30 10.05 -5.11
N LEU A 85 14.00 10.09 -4.78
CA LEU A 85 13.03 9.10 -5.27
C LEU A 85 12.76 9.28 -6.76
N SER A 86 12.20 8.26 -7.39
CA SER A 86 11.68 8.36 -8.74
C SER A 86 10.46 9.29 -8.80
N GLU A 87 10.32 10.05 -9.89
CA GLU A 87 9.25 11.06 -10.04
C GLU A 87 7.84 10.48 -9.94
N ASP A 88 7.68 9.22 -10.35
CA ASP A 88 6.42 8.48 -10.34
C ASP A 88 6.16 7.70 -9.04
N ALA A 89 7.04 7.84 -8.03
CA ALA A 89 6.97 7.08 -6.78
C ALA A 89 6.63 7.98 -5.59
N ALA A 90 5.90 7.41 -4.61
CA ALA A 90 5.78 7.95 -3.27
C ALA A 90 6.74 7.23 -2.31
N LEU A 91 7.10 7.89 -1.22
CA LEU A 91 7.92 7.30 -0.15
C LEU A 91 7.05 6.49 0.82
N LEU A 92 7.42 5.25 1.11
CA LEU A 92 7.08 4.58 2.34
C LEU A 92 8.12 5.00 3.39
N ALA A 93 7.77 5.97 4.22
CA ALA A 93 8.67 6.53 5.22
C ALA A 93 8.89 5.58 6.39
N TYR A 94 7.81 4.95 6.87
CA TYR A 94 7.89 4.03 8.01
C TYR A 94 6.76 2.99 8.00
N LEU A 95 6.99 1.89 8.70
CA LEU A 95 6.05 0.78 8.81
C LEU A 95 6.28 0.04 10.14
N GLU A 96 5.32 0.15 11.07
CA GLU A 96 5.36 -0.42 12.41
C GLU A 96 4.36 -1.55 12.59
N GLY A 97 4.66 -2.44 13.56
CA GLY A 97 3.80 -3.54 13.96
C GLY A 97 4.42 -4.92 13.73
N ASP A 98 3.68 -5.96 14.08
CA ASP A 98 4.05 -7.34 13.76
C ASP A 98 4.03 -7.59 12.22
N VAL A 99 4.59 -8.71 11.78
CA VAL A 99 4.69 -9.05 10.35
C VAL A 99 3.33 -9.03 9.65
N ARG A 100 2.27 -9.51 10.32
CA ARG A 100 0.91 -9.55 9.75
C ARG A 100 0.31 -8.15 9.65
N THR A 101 0.50 -7.32 10.65
CA THR A 101 0.07 -5.92 10.67
C THR A 101 0.77 -5.12 9.58
N ARG A 102 2.10 -5.20 9.51
CA ARG A 102 2.89 -4.51 8.47
C ARG A 102 2.44 -4.91 7.06
N ARG A 103 2.19 -6.19 6.81
CA ARG A 103 1.67 -6.65 5.51
C ARG A 103 0.30 -6.08 5.17
N HIS A 104 -0.63 -6.03 6.13
CA HIS A 104 -1.95 -5.43 5.90
C HIS A 104 -1.85 -3.92 5.60
N LEU A 105 -1.04 -3.20 6.38
CA LEU A 105 -0.82 -1.76 6.18
C LEU A 105 -0.17 -1.51 4.80
N LEU A 106 0.85 -2.30 4.44
CA LEU A 106 1.52 -2.18 3.15
C LEU A 106 0.56 -2.36 1.97
N VAL A 107 -0.31 -3.38 2.01
CA VAL A 107 -1.34 -3.59 0.97
C VAL A 107 -2.29 -2.39 0.90
N ARG A 108 -2.68 -1.81 2.03
CA ARG A 108 -3.56 -0.63 2.08
C ARG A 108 -2.87 0.59 1.45
N VAL A 109 -1.61 0.86 1.81
CA VAL A 109 -0.79 1.94 1.22
C VAL A 109 -0.64 1.77 -0.28
N MET A 110 -0.25 0.58 -0.75
CA MET A 110 -0.06 0.31 -2.18
C MET A 110 -1.35 0.49 -2.98
N ARG A 111 -2.49 0.08 -2.41
CA ARG A 111 -3.81 0.28 -3.03
C ARG A 111 -4.16 1.77 -3.13
N ASP A 112 -3.94 2.55 -2.08
CA ASP A 112 -4.20 3.98 -2.08
C ASP A 112 -3.35 4.70 -3.13
N LEU A 113 -2.04 4.46 -3.14
CA LEU A 113 -1.11 5.07 -4.10
C LEU A 113 -1.45 4.70 -5.55
N LYS A 114 -1.83 3.45 -5.81
CA LYS A 114 -2.28 3.03 -7.14
C LYS A 114 -3.54 3.77 -7.58
N LEU A 115 -4.51 3.98 -6.69
CA LEU A 115 -5.72 4.74 -6.97
C LEU A 115 -5.42 6.23 -7.23
N ARG A 116 -4.35 6.77 -6.65
CA ARG A 116 -3.85 8.14 -6.88
C ARG A 116 -3.00 8.28 -8.14
N GLY A 117 -2.76 7.19 -8.88
CA GLY A 117 -2.04 7.20 -10.15
C GLY A 117 -0.52 7.17 -10.05
N PHE A 118 0.06 6.81 -8.89
CA PHE A 118 1.50 6.58 -8.78
C PHE A 118 1.92 5.33 -9.57
N GLY A 119 3.12 5.37 -10.16
CA GLY A 119 3.73 4.24 -10.87
C GLY A 119 4.32 3.19 -9.91
N GLY A 120 4.71 3.62 -8.71
CA GLY A 120 5.32 2.76 -7.70
C GLY A 120 5.40 3.38 -6.32
N ILE A 121 5.97 2.63 -5.40
CA ILE A 121 6.31 3.06 -4.04
C ILE A 121 7.78 2.73 -3.77
N GLU A 122 8.50 3.67 -3.16
CA GLU A 122 9.90 3.50 -2.80
C GLU A 122 10.08 3.64 -1.29
N ALA A 123 11.11 3.00 -0.75
CA ALA A 123 11.49 3.12 0.65
C ALA A 123 13.02 3.22 0.79
N VAL A 124 13.49 4.14 1.60
CA VAL A 124 14.89 4.17 2.05
C VAL A 124 15.02 3.14 3.17
N ALA A 125 15.47 1.94 2.80
CA ALA A 125 15.54 0.80 3.69
C ALA A 125 16.90 0.69 4.36
N SER A 126 16.91 0.15 5.58
CA SER A 126 18.12 -0.17 6.32
C SER A 126 18.42 -1.66 6.28
N ASP A 127 19.67 -1.99 5.90
CA ASP A 127 20.16 -3.37 5.94
C ASP A 127 20.49 -3.84 7.37
N LEU A 128 20.71 -2.90 8.29
CA LEU A 128 21.07 -3.17 9.69
C LEU A 128 19.90 -2.96 10.67
N GLY A 129 18.69 -2.71 10.19
CA GLY A 129 17.53 -2.49 11.06
C GLY A 129 17.60 -1.18 11.86
N LEU A 130 18.12 -0.10 11.25
CA LEU A 130 18.20 1.20 11.89
C LEU A 130 16.81 1.73 12.26
N PRO A 131 16.68 2.43 13.40
CA PRO A 131 15.43 3.09 13.77
C PRO A 131 14.92 4.00 12.66
N ARG A 132 13.60 4.13 12.54
CA ARG A 132 12.90 4.99 11.57
C ARG A 132 13.11 4.62 10.10
N HIS A 133 13.66 3.43 9.82
CA HIS A 133 13.79 2.85 8.49
C HIS A 133 13.15 1.48 8.42
N VAL A 134 12.51 1.18 7.30
CA VAL A 134 11.98 -0.16 7.04
C VAL A 134 13.14 -1.12 6.75
N SER A 135 13.05 -2.35 7.23
CA SER A 135 14.08 -3.36 6.98
C SER A 135 14.12 -3.77 5.50
N THR A 136 15.31 -3.73 4.88
CA THR A 136 15.55 -4.24 3.53
C THR A 136 15.10 -5.70 3.39
N ARG A 137 15.37 -6.54 4.40
CA ARG A 137 14.95 -7.93 4.41
C ARG A 137 13.43 -8.07 4.32
N PHE A 138 12.68 -7.33 5.16
CA PHE A 138 11.20 -7.38 5.13
C PHE A 138 10.64 -6.96 3.78
N LEU A 139 11.18 -5.90 3.18
CA LEU A 139 10.75 -5.44 1.86
C LEU A 139 11.08 -6.46 0.76
N SER A 140 12.28 -7.06 0.77
CA SER A 140 12.66 -8.11 -0.18
C SER A 140 11.76 -9.35 -0.06
N GLU A 141 11.46 -9.80 1.16
CA GLU A 141 10.50 -10.88 1.42
C GLU A 141 9.05 -10.50 1.01
N SER A 142 8.78 -9.21 0.87
CA SER A 142 7.51 -8.66 0.35
C SER A 142 7.53 -8.40 -1.15
N GLY A 143 8.57 -8.83 -1.88
CA GLY A 143 8.66 -8.75 -3.34
C GLY A 143 9.20 -7.41 -3.88
N TRP A 144 9.69 -6.52 -3.03
CA TRP A 144 10.32 -5.28 -3.45
C TRP A 144 11.70 -5.54 -4.05
N LYS A 145 12.09 -4.71 -5.02
CA LYS A 145 13.38 -4.80 -5.71
C LYS A 145 14.33 -3.69 -5.26
N PRO A 146 15.63 -3.96 -5.08
CA PRO A 146 16.60 -2.91 -4.83
C PRO A 146 16.83 -2.08 -6.09
N VAL A 147 16.78 -0.75 -5.96
CA VAL A 147 17.04 0.21 -7.04
C VAL A 147 18.44 0.78 -6.94
N ARG A 148 18.83 1.18 -5.73
CA ARG A 148 20.12 1.85 -5.47
C ARG A 148 20.62 1.51 -4.08
N ARG A 149 21.94 1.40 -3.94
CA ARG A 149 22.62 1.26 -2.64
C ARG A 149 23.51 2.47 -2.38
N GLY A 150 23.63 2.86 -1.13
CA GLY A 150 24.46 3.98 -0.68
C GLY A 150 24.89 3.82 0.76
N TRP A 151 25.85 4.64 1.18
CA TRP A 151 26.44 4.64 2.50
C TRP A 151 26.37 6.04 3.09
N HIS A 152 26.01 6.12 4.35
CA HIS A 152 26.09 7.37 5.12
C HIS A 152 26.63 7.08 6.51
N THR A 153 27.68 7.80 6.91
CA THR A 153 28.36 7.61 8.21
C THR A 153 28.71 6.14 8.52
N GLY A 154 29.15 5.40 7.50
CA GLY A 154 29.50 3.97 7.64
C GLY A 154 28.31 3.01 7.66
N LEU A 155 27.08 3.50 7.52
CA LEU A 155 25.87 2.68 7.53
C LEU A 155 25.33 2.46 6.11
N PRO A 156 24.99 1.22 5.74
CA PRO A 156 24.43 0.91 4.43
C PRO A 156 22.93 1.19 4.37
N TYR A 157 22.50 1.78 3.26
CA TYR A 157 21.10 1.99 2.91
C TYR A 157 20.81 1.44 1.53
N THR A 158 19.60 0.99 1.33
CA THR A 158 19.12 0.51 0.03
C THR A 158 17.80 1.21 -0.30
N LEU A 159 17.73 1.87 -1.47
CA LEU A 159 16.45 2.29 -2.02
C LEU A 159 15.76 1.06 -2.58
N MET A 160 14.64 0.71 -2.00
CA MET A 160 13.79 -0.40 -2.41
C MET A 160 12.56 0.13 -3.12
N ARG A 161 12.08 -0.57 -4.17
CA ARG A 161 10.91 -0.18 -4.96
C ARG A 161 9.96 -1.35 -5.19
N ALA A 162 8.67 -1.05 -5.17
CA ALA A 162 7.61 -1.90 -5.70
C ALA A 162 6.84 -1.14 -6.78
N ASP A 163 6.77 -1.69 -7.99
CA ASP A 163 6.07 -1.11 -9.12
C ASP A 163 4.59 -1.51 -9.15
N PHE A 164 3.71 -0.60 -9.59
CA PHE A 164 2.26 -0.85 -9.75
C PHE A 164 1.86 -1.18 -11.19
N GLY A 165 2.79 -1.17 -12.14
CA GLY A 165 2.55 -1.29 -13.58
C GLY A 165 2.04 -2.65 -14.05
N ASN A 166 2.26 -3.73 -13.31
CA ASN A 166 1.77 -5.05 -13.65
C ASN A 166 0.71 -5.53 -12.66
N THR A 167 -0.54 -5.59 -13.10
CA THR A 167 -1.69 -6.09 -12.31
C THR A 167 -1.44 -7.50 -11.75
N VAL A 168 -0.57 -8.27 -12.37
CA VAL A 168 -0.16 -9.62 -11.94
C VAL A 168 0.73 -9.56 -10.70
N GLU A 169 1.69 -8.62 -10.63
CA GLU A 169 2.63 -8.50 -9.51
C GLU A 169 1.94 -8.02 -8.21
N VAL A 170 0.98 -7.09 -8.31
CA VAL A 170 0.21 -6.66 -7.12
C VAL A 170 -0.66 -7.81 -6.58
N GLY A 171 -1.23 -8.62 -7.46
CA GLY A 171 -1.97 -9.84 -7.06
C GLY A 171 -1.07 -10.92 -6.46
N GLU A 172 0.16 -11.07 -6.95
CA GLU A 172 1.15 -11.99 -6.39
C GLU A 172 1.76 -11.48 -5.09
N LEU A 173 2.07 -10.19 -5.00
CA LEU A 173 2.46 -9.51 -3.75
C LEU A 173 1.38 -9.68 -2.68
N ALA A 174 0.12 -9.41 -3.00
CA ALA A 174 -0.99 -9.59 -2.08
C ALA A 174 -1.16 -11.06 -1.66
N ARG A 175 -0.99 -12.02 -2.56
CA ARG A 175 -1.03 -13.46 -2.27
C ARG A 175 0.19 -13.91 -1.45
N GLY A 176 1.39 -13.44 -1.78
CA GLY A 176 2.61 -13.70 -1.02
C GLY A 176 2.58 -13.07 0.38
N LEU A 177 2.02 -11.86 0.49
CA LEU A 177 1.88 -11.12 1.74
C LEU A 177 0.83 -11.74 2.68
N MET A 178 -0.26 -12.29 2.17
CA MET A 178 -1.35 -12.84 3.00
C MET A 178 -1.11 -14.28 3.45
N GLY A 179 -0.02 -14.94 3.00
CA GLY A 179 0.21 -16.35 3.28
C GLY A 179 -0.91 -17.22 2.66
N ARG A 180 -0.71 -18.52 2.58
CA ARG A 180 -1.70 -19.47 2.03
C ARG A 180 -2.99 -19.51 2.88
N VAL A 181 -3.82 -18.48 2.81
CA VAL A 181 -5.23 -18.60 3.22
C VAL A 181 -5.89 -19.35 2.09
N LYS A 182 -6.22 -20.62 2.32
CA LYS A 182 -7.15 -21.38 1.48
C LYS A 182 -8.48 -20.64 1.55
N LEU A 183 -8.74 -19.74 0.60
CA LEU A 183 -10.09 -19.22 0.39
C LEU A 183 -10.95 -20.42 -0.02
N PRO A 184 -12.10 -20.66 0.65
CA PRO A 184 -13.04 -21.65 0.16
C PRO A 184 -13.43 -21.24 -1.26
N VAL A 185 -13.26 -22.18 -2.20
CA VAL A 185 -13.74 -22.00 -3.58
C VAL A 185 -15.26 -21.90 -3.47
N LEU A 186 -15.79 -20.67 -3.55
CA LEU A 186 -17.21 -20.45 -3.76
C LEU A 186 -17.53 -21.04 -5.13
N LYS A 187 -18.10 -22.25 -5.16
CA LYS A 187 -18.70 -22.80 -6.37
C LYS A 187 -19.73 -21.78 -6.87
N ALA A 188 -19.49 -21.24 -8.05
CA ALA A 188 -20.49 -20.43 -8.72
C ALA A 188 -21.80 -21.22 -8.78
N PRO A 189 -22.95 -20.59 -8.48
CA PRO A 189 -24.23 -21.25 -8.62
C PRO A 189 -24.39 -21.70 -10.08
N PRO A 190 -24.99 -22.90 -10.34
CA PRO A 190 -25.19 -23.36 -11.69
C PRO A 190 -26.03 -22.33 -12.45
N VAL A 191 -25.53 -21.88 -13.60
CA VAL A 191 -26.27 -21.01 -14.52
C VAL A 191 -27.53 -21.76 -14.96
N PRO A 192 -28.75 -21.25 -14.74
CA PRO A 192 -29.96 -21.91 -15.23
C PRO A 192 -29.88 -21.97 -16.75
N GLN A 193 -29.84 -23.17 -17.31
CA GLN A 193 -29.99 -23.38 -18.74
C GLN A 193 -31.43 -23.07 -19.09
N GLY A 194 -31.65 -21.90 -19.69
CA GLY A 194 -32.95 -21.57 -20.30
C GLY A 194 -33.29 -22.56 -21.41
N PRO A 195 -34.59 -22.81 -21.68
CA PRO A 195 -35.01 -23.73 -22.72
C PRO A 195 -34.42 -23.30 -24.09
N PRO A 196 -34.12 -24.25 -25.01
CA PRO A 196 -33.55 -23.94 -26.30
C PRO A 196 -34.49 -23.06 -27.08
N VAL A 197 -34.05 -21.86 -27.49
CA VAL A 197 -34.78 -20.96 -28.34
C VAL A 197 -34.81 -21.58 -29.74
N SER A 198 -35.95 -22.16 -30.14
CA SER A 198 -36.19 -22.63 -31.50
C SER A 198 -36.31 -21.43 -32.43
N VAL A 199 -35.29 -21.16 -33.22
CA VAL A 199 -35.34 -20.12 -34.28
C VAL A 199 -36.13 -20.71 -35.46
N PRO A 200 -37.26 -20.11 -35.89
CA PRO A 200 -38.01 -20.60 -37.05
C PRO A 200 -37.23 -20.35 -38.36
N VAL A 201 -37.02 -21.42 -39.11
CA VAL A 201 -36.28 -21.49 -40.40
C VAL A 201 -37.03 -20.82 -41.58
N GLN A 202 -37.90 -19.84 -41.37
CA GLN A 202 -38.69 -19.27 -42.47
C GLN A 202 -38.27 -17.88 -42.95
N ALA A 203 -37.11 -17.36 -42.63
CA ALA A 203 -36.69 -16.02 -43.07
C ALA A 203 -35.65 -15.99 -44.21
N ARG A 204 -35.34 -17.13 -44.88
CA ARG A 204 -34.31 -17.16 -45.98
C ARG A 204 -34.85 -17.24 -47.41
N ALA A 205 -36.17 -17.19 -47.63
CA ALA A 205 -36.76 -17.39 -48.99
C ALA A 205 -37.18 -16.08 -49.73
N ARG A 206 -37.09 -14.87 -49.10
CA ARG A 206 -37.58 -13.62 -49.74
C ARG A 206 -36.54 -12.58 -50.16
N ALA A 207 -35.25 -12.91 -50.08
CA ALA A 207 -34.17 -11.99 -50.47
C ALA A 207 -33.58 -12.27 -51.87
N ARG A 208 -34.15 -13.17 -52.68
CA ARG A 208 -33.61 -13.54 -54.02
C ARG A 208 -34.44 -13.04 -55.20
N GLU A 209 -35.61 -12.39 -54.98
CA GLU A 209 -36.49 -11.96 -56.07
C GLU A 209 -36.51 -10.44 -56.35
N ARG A 210 -35.55 -9.69 -55.89
CA ARG A 210 -35.43 -8.25 -56.23
C ARG A 210 -34.06 -7.89 -56.79
N ARG A 211 -33.51 -8.71 -57.70
CA ARG A 211 -32.42 -8.34 -58.64
C ARG A 211 -32.59 -9.17 -59.90
N SER A 212 -33.53 -8.75 -60.74
CA SER A 212 -33.59 -8.92 -62.17
C SER A 212 -34.22 -7.66 -62.77
#